data_107d5fae2c6baeb0145c256aded6673a
#
_entry.id   107d5fae2c6baeb0145c256aded6673a
#
_cell.length_a   1.000
_cell.length_b   1.000
_cell.length_c   1.000
_cell.angle_alpha   90.00
_cell.angle_beta   90.00
_cell.angle_gamma   90.00
#
_symmetry.space_group_name_H-M   'P 1'
#
loop_
_entity.id
_entity.type
_entity.pdbx_description
1 polymer ?
#
loop_
_entity_poly.entity_id
_entity_poly.type
_entity_poly.pdbx_seq_one_letter_code
_entity_poly.pdbx_strand_id
1 'polypeptide(L)'
;QNTARDFAKRYGFGEIQTPVFESTEVFARGVGETSDIVSKEMYTFTDSGGESFTLRPEGTAGVVRAFISEGMEQNQPVKLMYAGPMFRYERPQKGRYRQLHQVGVEVLGASAPQTDVEVLCLAWDFLSALGLKPYIRLELNTLGDVESRAAYRDALVAYFEQYKEQLSEDSRVRLAKNPLRILDSKDEGDKKIVENAPAMTDYLNDESRQFFDAVKNGLTEMG
;
A
#
# COMPACT_ATOMS: atom_id res chain seq x y z
N GLN A 1 12.97 -15.46 5.04
CA GLN A 1 11.58 -15.86 5.36
C GLN A 1 11.47 -16.35 6.81
N ASN A 2 12.38 -17.19 7.32
CA ASN A 2 12.30 -17.71 8.71
C ASN A 2 12.33 -16.57 9.74
N THR A 3 13.26 -15.63 9.60
CA THR A 3 13.32 -14.43 10.46
C THR A 3 11.99 -13.67 10.47
N ALA A 4 11.34 -13.50 9.31
CA ALA A 4 10.05 -12.84 9.23
C ALA A 4 8.96 -13.61 9.99
N ARG A 5 8.91 -14.94 9.86
CA ARG A 5 7.99 -15.80 10.60
C ARG A 5 8.21 -15.71 12.11
N ASP A 6 9.47 -15.67 12.55
CA ASP A 6 9.80 -15.56 13.97
C ASP A 6 9.31 -14.23 14.56
N PHE A 7 9.50 -13.12 13.84
CA PHE A 7 8.98 -11.82 14.27
C PHE A 7 7.45 -11.77 14.24
N ALA A 8 6.84 -12.20 13.15
CA ALA A 8 5.38 -12.25 13.06
C ALA A 8 4.75 -13.05 14.22
N LYS A 9 5.34 -14.22 14.55
CA LYS A 9 4.90 -15.04 15.68
C LYS A 9 5.03 -14.31 17.03
N ARG A 10 6.12 -13.57 17.27
CA ARG A 10 6.31 -12.77 18.50
C ARG A 10 5.25 -11.69 18.65
N TYR A 11 4.82 -11.12 17.55
CA TYR A 11 3.75 -10.11 17.48
C TYR A 11 2.33 -10.73 17.39
N GLY A 12 2.21 -12.05 17.51
CA GLY A 12 0.93 -12.75 17.56
C GLY A 12 0.25 -12.97 16.20
N PHE A 13 0.98 -12.88 15.09
CA PHE A 13 0.45 -13.18 13.76
C PHE A 13 0.46 -14.67 13.46
N GLY A 14 -0.66 -15.19 12.95
CA GLY A 14 -0.76 -16.51 12.35
C GLY A 14 -0.29 -16.50 10.89
N GLU A 15 0.33 -17.59 10.42
CA GLU A 15 0.72 -17.70 9.00
C GLU A 15 -0.49 -18.12 8.15
N ILE A 16 -0.68 -17.44 7.02
CA ILE A 16 -1.65 -17.81 5.99
C ILE A 16 -0.93 -18.04 4.66
N GLN A 17 -1.39 -19.03 3.91
CA GLN A 17 -0.93 -19.29 2.53
C GLN A 17 -2.13 -19.22 1.60
N THR A 18 -2.16 -18.18 0.77
CA THR A 18 -3.16 -18.03 -0.28
C THR A 18 -2.70 -18.70 -1.57
N PRO A 19 -3.62 -19.06 -2.48
CA PRO A 19 -3.25 -19.58 -3.81
C PRO A 19 -2.28 -18.67 -4.55
N VAL A 20 -1.45 -19.27 -5.42
CA VAL A 20 -0.50 -18.52 -6.28
C VAL A 20 -1.24 -17.77 -7.38
N PHE A 21 -2.42 -18.21 -7.77
CA PHE A 21 -3.33 -17.53 -8.70
C PHE A 21 -4.74 -17.51 -8.13
N GLU A 22 -5.47 -16.48 -8.46
CA GLU A 22 -6.86 -16.24 -8.05
C GLU A 22 -7.66 -15.72 -9.25
N SER A 23 -8.99 -15.65 -9.12
CA SER A 23 -9.81 -14.91 -10.08
C SER A 23 -9.25 -13.49 -10.28
N THR A 24 -9.18 -13.05 -11.53
CA THR A 24 -8.64 -11.72 -11.88
C THR A 24 -9.36 -10.59 -11.13
N GLU A 25 -10.65 -10.74 -10.85
CA GLU A 25 -11.45 -9.76 -10.11
C GLU A 25 -10.95 -9.49 -8.70
N VAL A 26 -10.36 -10.49 -8.03
CA VAL A 26 -9.79 -10.34 -6.68
C VAL A 26 -8.74 -9.23 -6.66
N PHE A 27 -7.86 -9.22 -7.66
CA PHE A 27 -6.80 -8.22 -7.76
C PHE A 27 -7.29 -6.91 -8.37
N ALA A 28 -8.16 -6.95 -9.37
CA ALA A 28 -8.72 -5.75 -9.99
C ALA A 28 -9.45 -4.87 -8.94
N ARG A 29 -10.25 -5.47 -8.07
CA ARG A 29 -10.95 -4.78 -6.98
C ARG A 29 -10.02 -4.35 -5.84
N GLY A 30 -9.13 -5.24 -5.40
CA GLY A 30 -8.29 -5.03 -4.21
C GLY A 30 -7.17 -4.01 -4.43
N VAL A 31 -6.52 -4.05 -5.59
CA VAL A 31 -5.38 -3.17 -5.92
C VAL A 31 -5.83 -1.84 -6.53
N GLY A 32 -7.05 -1.79 -7.06
CA GLY A 32 -7.63 -0.64 -7.74
C GLY A 32 -7.38 -0.64 -9.26
N GLU A 33 -8.46 -0.48 -10.02
CA GLU A 33 -8.48 -0.56 -11.49
C GLU A 33 -7.53 0.42 -12.19
N THR A 34 -7.24 1.55 -11.55
CA THR A 34 -6.36 2.62 -12.08
C THR A 34 -4.89 2.44 -11.68
N SER A 35 -4.54 1.41 -10.91
CA SER A 35 -3.15 1.15 -10.54
C SER A 35 -2.34 0.63 -11.72
N ASP A 36 -1.03 0.93 -11.76
CA ASP A 36 -0.14 0.39 -12.80
C ASP A 36 -0.06 -1.14 -12.74
N ILE A 37 -0.19 -1.71 -11.53
CA ILE A 37 -0.20 -3.17 -11.33
C ILE A 37 -1.36 -3.79 -12.11
N VAL A 38 -2.59 -3.31 -11.91
CA VAL A 38 -3.78 -3.85 -12.58
C VAL A 38 -3.77 -3.55 -14.07
N SER A 39 -3.35 -2.35 -14.48
CA SER A 39 -3.44 -1.91 -15.87
C SER A 39 -2.35 -2.50 -16.78
N LYS A 40 -1.16 -2.86 -16.24
CA LYS A 40 0.03 -3.17 -17.06
C LYS A 40 0.88 -4.34 -16.57
N GLU A 41 0.77 -4.76 -15.30
CA GLU A 41 1.77 -5.63 -14.67
C GLU A 41 1.23 -7.00 -14.25
N MET A 42 -0.05 -7.28 -14.46
CA MET A 42 -0.64 -8.58 -14.14
C MET A 42 -0.32 -9.64 -15.20
N TYR A 43 -0.02 -10.87 -14.75
CA TYR A 43 0.02 -12.07 -15.58
C TYR A 43 -1.34 -12.73 -15.53
N THR A 44 -2.18 -12.46 -16.50
CA THR A 44 -3.54 -12.98 -16.62
C THR A 44 -3.63 -14.05 -17.68
N PHE A 45 -4.39 -15.11 -17.42
CA PHE A 45 -4.65 -16.21 -18.35
C PHE A 45 -6.09 -16.68 -18.20
N THR A 46 -6.58 -17.36 -19.21
CA THR A 46 -7.91 -17.97 -19.21
C THR A 46 -7.77 -19.48 -19.07
N ASP A 47 -8.55 -20.09 -18.19
CA ASP A 47 -8.58 -21.53 -18.04
C ASP A 47 -9.39 -22.22 -19.16
N SER A 48 -9.45 -23.55 -19.12
CA SER A 48 -10.22 -24.34 -20.08
C SER A 48 -11.75 -24.15 -19.96
N GLY A 49 -12.24 -23.60 -18.84
CA GLY A 49 -13.63 -23.25 -18.60
C GLY A 49 -14.01 -21.85 -19.09
N GLY A 50 -13.02 -21.06 -19.52
CA GLY A 50 -13.22 -19.68 -19.97
C GLY A 50 -13.16 -18.64 -18.85
N GLU A 51 -12.79 -19.03 -17.63
CA GLU A 51 -12.63 -18.12 -16.49
C GLU A 51 -11.26 -17.43 -16.48
N SER A 52 -11.23 -16.17 -16.07
CA SER A 52 -10.01 -15.37 -16.05
C SER A 52 -9.32 -15.45 -14.69
N PHE A 53 -8.06 -15.87 -14.69
CA PHE A 53 -7.19 -15.96 -13.54
C PHE A 53 -5.95 -15.09 -13.70
N THR A 54 -5.38 -14.68 -12.56
CA THR A 54 -4.17 -13.86 -12.50
C THR A 54 -3.20 -14.44 -11.48
N LEU A 55 -1.91 -14.56 -11.85
CA LEU A 55 -0.85 -14.83 -10.90
C LEU A 55 -0.77 -13.66 -9.92
N ARG A 56 -0.80 -13.94 -8.61
CA ARG A 56 -0.85 -12.91 -7.57
C ARG A 56 0.29 -11.90 -7.69
N PRO A 57 -0.03 -10.61 -7.92
CA PRO A 57 0.97 -9.54 -8.00
C PRO A 57 1.38 -9.00 -6.63
N GLU A 58 0.59 -9.31 -5.60
CA GLU A 58 0.75 -8.93 -4.20
C GLU A 58 -0.03 -9.89 -3.30
N GLY A 59 0.06 -9.77 -1.96
CA GLY A 59 -0.55 -10.74 -1.06
C GLY A 59 -1.84 -10.27 -0.38
N THR A 60 -2.04 -8.97 -0.22
CA THR A 60 -3.15 -8.40 0.58
C THR A 60 -4.52 -8.80 0.04
N ALA A 61 -4.75 -8.68 -1.28
CA ALA A 61 -6.04 -9.01 -1.88
C ALA A 61 -6.44 -10.47 -1.68
N GLY A 62 -5.47 -11.40 -1.80
CA GLY A 62 -5.70 -12.82 -1.52
C GLY A 62 -6.02 -13.11 -0.05
N VAL A 63 -5.36 -12.40 0.87
CA VAL A 63 -5.65 -12.51 2.32
C VAL A 63 -7.04 -11.97 2.63
N VAL A 64 -7.41 -10.80 2.10
CA VAL A 64 -8.75 -10.21 2.30
C VAL A 64 -9.83 -11.12 1.72
N ARG A 65 -9.62 -11.69 0.51
CA ARG A 65 -10.54 -12.66 -0.07
C ARG A 65 -10.72 -13.87 0.86
N ALA A 66 -9.62 -14.43 1.39
CA ALA A 66 -9.67 -15.55 2.32
C ALA A 66 -10.39 -15.17 3.64
N PHE A 67 -10.10 -13.98 4.20
CA PHE A 67 -10.78 -13.47 5.39
C PHE A 67 -12.30 -13.46 5.23
N ILE A 68 -12.79 -13.01 4.07
CA ILE A 68 -14.24 -12.97 3.78
C ILE A 68 -14.79 -14.38 3.51
N SER A 69 -14.14 -15.16 2.64
CA SER A 69 -14.67 -16.45 2.18
C SER A 69 -14.66 -17.54 3.26
N GLU A 70 -13.74 -17.44 4.23
CA GLU A 70 -13.64 -18.40 5.35
C GLU A 70 -14.38 -17.92 6.62
N GLY A 71 -15.11 -16.79 6.54
CA GLY A 71 -15.89 -16.25 7.66
C GLY A 71 -15.04 -15.79 8.84
N MET A 72 -13.80 -15.35 8.59
CA MET A 72 -12.88 -14.94 9.66
C MET A 72 -13.33 -13.64 10.34
N GLU A 73 -14.21 -12.87 9.72
CA GLU A 73 -14.78 -11.65 10.28
C GLU A 73 -15.53 -11.85 11.60
N GLN A 74 -15.88 -13.09 11.92
CA GLN A 74 -16.53 -13.43 13.20
C GLN A 74 -15.55 -13.44 14.39
N ASN A 75 -14.24 -13.49 14.13
CA ASN A 75 -13.20 -13.63 15.14
C ASN A 75 -12.22 -12.43 15.16
N GLN A 76 -12.70 -11.24 14.83
CA GLN A 76 -11.90 -10.01 14.82
C GLN A 76 -11.39 -9.61 16.22
N PRO A 77 -10.19 -9.01 16.30
CA PRO A 77 -9.26 -8.71 15.23
C PRO A 77 -8.47 -9.96 14.79
N VAL A 78 -8.24 -10.10 13.48
CA VAL A 78 -7.45 -11.20 12.92
C VAL A 78 -6.09 -10.67 12.45
N LYS A 79 -5.02 -11.33 12.88
CA LYS A 79 -3.63 -10.97 12.57
C LYS A 79 -2.99 -12.07 11.74
N LEU A 80 -2.70 -11.79 10.48
CA LEU A 80 -2.20 -12.77 9.50
C LEU A 80 -0.87 -12.30 8.90
N MET A 81 0.02 -13.26 8.67
CA MET A 81 1.31 -13.08 8.01
C MET A 81 1.38 -14.00 6.81
N TYR A 82 1.90 -13.52 5.72
CA TYR A 82 2.24 -14.32 4.55
C TYR A 82 3.67 -14.11 4.09
N ALA A 83 4.26 -15.16 3.47
CA ALA A 83 5.57 -15.07 2.83
C ALA A 83 5.60 -15.96 1.59
N GLY A 84 5.85 -15.41 0.43
CA GLY A 84 5.87 -16.20 -0.79
C GLY A 84 6.17 -15.41 -2.06
N PRO A 85 6.17 -16.12 -3.21
CA PRO A 85 6.41 -15.51 -4.51
C PRO A 85 5.21 -14.68 -4.96
N MET A 86 5.50 -13.52 -5.58
CA MET A 86 4.56 -12.66 -6.28
C MET A 86 5.07 -12.43 -7.70
N PHE A 87 4.17 -12.05 -8.62
CA PHE A 87 4.47 -12.01 -10.05
C PHE A 87 3.98 -10.69 -10.65
N ARG A 88 4.93 -9.91 -11.24
CA ARG A 88 4.62 -8.64 -11.90
C ARG A 88 5.32 -8.56 -13.25
N TYR A 89 4.62 -8.17 -14.27
CA TYR A 89 5.18 -7.94 -15.60
C TYR A 89 5.92 -6.59 -15.63
N GLU A 90 6.92 -6.47 -14.76
CA GLU A 90 7.76 -5.28 -14.70
C GLU A 90 8.85 -5.29 -15.79
N ARG A 91 9.34 -4.11 -16.13
CA ARG A 91 10.52 -3.99 -16.97
C ARG A 91 11.73 -4.49 -16.18
N PRO A 92 12.40 -5.59 -16.62
CA PRO A 92 13.51 -6.15 -15.86
C PRO A 92 14.65 -5.15 -15.72
N GLN A 93 15.12 -4.99 -14.48
CA GLN A 93 16.33 -4.21 -14.17
C GLN A 93 16.95 -4.75 -12.87
N LYS A 94 18.15 -4.28 -12.51
CA LYS A 94 18.82 -4.70 -11.28
C LYS A 94 17.89 -4.45 -10.07
N GLY A 95 17.59 -5.53 -9.33
CA GLY A 95 16.69 -5.49 -8.16
C GLY A 95 15.20 -5.55 -8.47
N ARG A 96 14.78 -5.55 -9.75
CA ARG A 96 13.38 -5.75 -10.16
C ARG A 96 13.26 -7.00 -11.01
N TYR A 97 12.57 -7.99 -10.47
CA TYR A 97 12.32 -9.27 -11.12
C TYR A 97 10.83 -9.46 -11.35
N ARG A 98 10.48 -10.21 -12.38
CA ARG A 98 9.08 -10.58 -12.68
C ARG A 98 8.50 -11.57 -11.68
N GLN A 99 9.34 -12.36 -11.04
CA GLN A 99 9.01 -13.09 -9.83
C GLN A 99 9.82 -12.47 -8.68
N LEU A 100 9.13 -12.02 -7.66
CA LEU A 100 9.70 -11.46 -6.43
C LEU A 100 9.15 -12.22 -5.23
N HIS A 101 9.75 -12.06 -4.05
CA HIS A 101 9.21 -12.60 -2.81
C HIS A 101 8.77 -11.45 -1.91
N GLN A 102 7.54 -11.54 -1.43
CA GLN A 102 7.01 -10.64 -0.42
C GLN A 102 6.88 -11.35 0.92
N VAL A 103 7.11 -10.57 1.97
CA VAL A 103 6.62 -10.83 3.32
C VAL A 103 5.65 -9.71 3.64
N GLY A 104 4.47 -10.06 4.12
CA GLY A 104 3.47 -9.09 4.52
C GLY A 104 2.76 -9.53 5.79
N VAL A 105 2.21 -8.55 6.51
CA VAL A 105 1.33 -8.76 7.64
C VAL A 105 0.07 -7.94 7.44
N GLU A 106 -1.06 -8.52 7.84
CA GLU A 106 -2.37 -7.88 7.74
C GLU A 106 -3.05 -7.96 9.12
N VAL A 107 -3.58 -6.83 9.57
CA VAL A 107 -4.45 -6.77 10.75
C VAL A 107 -5.83 -6.36 10.27
N LEU A 108 -6.79 -7.25 10.45
CA LEU A 108 -8.15 -7.08 9.93
C LEU A 108 -9.12 -6.96 11.10
N GLY A 109 -9.99 -5.92 11.03
CA GLY A 109 -11.01 -5.69 12.06
C GLY A 109 -10.52 -4.91 13.28
N ALA A 110 -9.40 -4.19 13.17
CA ALA A 110 -8.94 -3.25 14.19
C ALA A 110 -8.72 -1.87 13.56
N SER A 111 -9.22 -0.82 14.21
CA SER A 111 -9.17 0.56 13.72
C SER A 111 -8.43 1.53 14.68
N ALA A 112 -7.83 1.01 15.75
CA ALA A 112 -7.11 1.83 16.71
C ALA A 112 -5.70 2.20 16.22
N PRO A 113 -5.18 3.41 16.51
CA PRO A 113 -3.84 3.85 16.12
C PRO A 113 -2.73 2.94 16.65
N GLN A 114 -2.95 2.24 17.76
CA GLN A 114 -2.03 1.25 18.31
C GLN A 114 -1.77 0.08 17.36
N THR A 115 -2.74 -0.24 16.49
CA THR A 115 -2.58 -1.28 15.46
C THR A 115 -1.52 -0.87 14.42
N ASP A 116 -1.53 0.38 13.99
CA ASP A 116 -0.53 0.91 13.07
C ASP A 116 0.85 0.96 13.73
N VAL A 117 0.92 1.39 15.00
CA VAL A 117 2.17 1.38 15.78
C VAL A 117 2.74 -0.03 15.87
N GLU A 118 1.92 -1.04 16.18
CA GLU A 118 2.36 -2.44 16.27
C GLU A 118 2.94 -2.95 14.94
N VAL A 119 2.27 -2.70 13.81
CA VAL A 119 2.74 -3.12 12.48
C VAL A 119 4.05 -2.42 12.12
N LEU A 120 4.18 -1.13 12.41
CA LEU A 120 5.40 -0.36 12.16
C LEU A 120 6.56 -0.85 13.03
N CYS A 121 6.32 -1.13 14.33
CA CYS A 121 7.32 -1.73 15.23
C CYS A 121 7.77 -3.10 14.73
N LEU A 122 6.84 -3.97 14.31
CA LEU A 122 7.19 -5.28 13.72
C LEU A 122 8.09 -5.11 12.50
N ALA A 123 7.74 -4.20 11.59
CA ALA A 123 8.53 -3.95 10.38
C ALA A 123 9.94 -3.43 10.75
N TRP A 124 10.03 -2.50 11.69
CA TRP A 124 11.30 -1.96 12.18
C TRP A 124 12.19 -3.01 12.83
N ASP A 125 11.62 -3.81 13.72
CA ASP A 125 12.33 -4.88 14.42
C ASP A 125 12.82 -5.96 13.45
N PHE A 126 11.96 -6.36 12.51
CA PHE A 126 12.32 -7.32 11.47
C PHE A 126 13.49 -6.83 10.60
N LEU A 127 13.42 -5.60 10.10
CA LEU A 127 14.48 -5.01 9.28
C LEU A 127 15.76 -4.79 10.08
N SER A 128 15.63 -4.42 11.34
CA SER A 128 16.78 -4.27 12.27
C SER A 128 17.49 -5.62 12.51
N ALA A 129 16.74 -6.71 12.69
CA ALA A 129 17.28 -8.05 12.84
C ALA A 129 18.00 -8.57 11.59
N LEU A 130 17.66 -8.04 10.41
CA LEU A 130 18.39 -8.28 9.17
C LEU A 130 19.67 -7.44 9.02
N GLY A 131 20.00 -6.62 10.02
CA GLY A 131 21.18 -5.74 10.00
C GLY A 131 20.99 -4.46 9.17
N LEU A 132 19.75 -4.13 8.83
CA LEU A 132 19.45 -2.98 7.96
C LEU A 132 19.28 -1.66 8.70
N LYS A 133 19.20 -1.68 10.04
CA LYS A 133 18.97 -0.49 10.87
C LYS A 133 19.83 0.73 10.48
N PRO A 134 21.14 0.62 10.17
CA PRO A 134 21.96 1.77 9.78
C PRO A 134 21.63 2.36 8.40
N TYR A 135 20.85 1.64 7.58
CA TYR A 135 20.57 1.96 6.18
C TYR A 135 19.12 2.33 5.92
N ILE A 136 18.26 2.30 6.94
CA ILE A 136 16.83 2.58 6.80
C ILE A 136 16.44 3.79 7.64
N ARG A 137 15.43 4.50 7.17
CA ARG A 137 14.75 5.58 7.88
C ARG A 137 13.24 5.35 7.77
N LEU A 138 12.54 5.46 8.89
CA LEU A 138 11.08 5.43 8.91
C LEU A 138 10.56 6.82 8.53
N GLU A 139 9.78 6.89 7.46
CA GLU A 139 9.05 8.08 7.06
C GLU A 139 7.55 7.77 7.12
N LEU A 140 6.80 8.64 7.78
CA LEU A 140 5.37 8.48 7.97
C LEU A 140 4.60 9.54 7.21
N ASN A 141 3.48 9.11 6.62
CA ASN A 141 2.49 9.98 6.06
C ASN A 141 1.09 9.41 6.34
N THR A 142 0.06 10.20 6.08
CA THR A 142 -1.34 9.77 6.17
C THR A 142 -2.12 10.35 5.00
N LEU A 143 -3.15 9.64 4.57
CA LEU A 143 -4.15 10.15 3.63
C LEU A 143 -5.45 10.57 4.36
N GLY A 144 -5.45 10.49 5.69
CA GLY A 144 -6.63 10.74 6.49
C GLY A 144 -7.80 9.82 6.14
N ASP A 145 -8.98 10.25 6.47
CA ASP A 145 -10.24 9.61 6.13
C ASP A 145 -10.74 10.01 4.71
N VAL A 146 -11.96 9.59 4.38
CA VAL A 146 -12.58 9.88 3.06
C VAL A 146 -12.79 11.38 2.88
N GLU A 147 -13.20 12.10 3.92
CA GLU A 147 -13.46 13.54 3.88
C GLU A 147 -12.16 14.33 3.71
N SER A 148 -11.16 14.08 4.53
CA SER A 148 -9.83 14.69 4.45
C SER A 148 -9.19 14.48 3.07
N ARG A 149 -9.30 13.25 2.54
CA ARG A 149 -8.77 12.91 1.23
C ARG A 149 -9.51 13.61 0.10
N ALA A 150 -10.83 13.78 0.19
CA ALA A 150 -11.62 14.54 -0.79
C ALA A 150 -11.21 16.00 -0.79
N ALA A 151 -11.12 16.63 0.37
CA ALA A 151 -10.70 18.04 0.52
C ALA A 151 -9.28 18.25 -0.05
N TYR A 152 -8.35 17.35 0.26
CA TYR A 152 -6.99 17.43 -0.28
C TYR A 152 -6.94 17.24 -1.80
N ARG A 153 -7.71 16.28 -2.32
CA ARG A 153 -7.82 16.07 -3.77
C ARG A 153 -8.30 17.34 -4.48
N ASP A 154 -9.31 17.99 -3.95
CA ASP A 154 -9.87 19.20 -4.55
C ASP A 154 -8.86 20.35 -4.49
N ALA A 155 -8.12 20.49 -3.40
CA ALA A 155 -7.03 21.45 -3.27
C ALA A 155 -5.89 21.18 -4.28
N LEU A 156 -5.50 19.91 -4.48
CA LEU A 156 -4.50 19.54 -5.47
C LEU A 156 -4.98 19.85 -6.90
N VAL A 157 -6.25 19.55 -7.22
CA VAL A 157 -6.83 19.90 -8.53
C VAL A 157 -6.79 21.42 -8.74
N ALA A 158 -7.26 22.21 -7.77
CA ALA A 158 -7.26 23.66 -7.85
C ALA A 158 -5.84 24.23 -8.00
N TYR A 159 -4.87 23.64 -7.33
CA TYR A 159 -3.46 24.02 -7.45
C TYR A 159 -2.90 23.68 -8.83
N PHE A 160 -2.98 22.41 -9.26
CA PHE A 160 -2.36 21.97 -10.51
C PHE A 160 -3.04 22.51 -11.78
N GLU A 161 -4.34 22.85 -11.74
CA GLU A 161 -5.00 23.52 -12.88
C GLU A 161 -4.34 24.87 -13.22
N GLN A 162 -3.75 25.58 -12.23
CA GLN A 162 -3.03 26.84 -12.47
C GLN A 162 -1.73 26.62 -13.26
N TYR A 163 -1.17 25.41 -13.19
CA TYR A 163 0.08 25.04 -13.85
C TYR A 163 -0.11 24.05 -14.99
N LYS A 164 -1.35 23.82 -15.44
CA LYS A 164 -1.71 22.76 -16.39
C LYS A 164 -0.86 22.74 -17.65
N GLU A 165 -0.58 23.93 -18.22
CA GLU A 165 0.21 24.06 -19.45
C GLU A 165 1.72 23.76 -19.20
N GLN A 166 2.16 23.81 -17.96
CA GLN A 166 3.56 23.55 -17.56
C GLN A 166 3.77 22.11 -17.13
N LEU A 167 2.68 21.37 -16.83
CA LEU A 167 2.75 19.96 -16.47
C LEU A 167 3.13 19.10 -17.68
N SER A 168 3.86 18.01 -17.41
CA SER A 168 4.11 16.97 -18.41
C SER A 168 2.79 16.37 -18.94
N GLU A 169 2.83 15.75 -20.12
CA GLU A 169 1.66 15.12 -20.74
C GLU A 169 1.06 14.04 -19.81
N ASP A 170 1.91 13.21 -19.19
CA ASP A 170 1.50 12.20 -18.21
C ASP A 170 0.78 12.85 -17.01
N SER A 171 1.31 13.95 -16.48
CA SER A 171 0.73 14.64 -15.33
C SER A 171 -0.57 15.35 -15.66
N ARG A 172 -0.75 15.84 -16.88
CA ARG A 172 -2.05 16.34 -17.36
C ARG A 172 -3.12 15.24 -17.40
N VAL A 173 -2.76 14.04 -17.83
CA VAL A 173 -3.68 12.89 -17.78
C VAL A 173 -4.00 12.49 -16.35
N ARG A 174 -2.99 12.51 -15.44
CA ARG A 174 -3.16 12.22 -14.01
C ARG A 174 -4.04 13.24 -13.31
N LEU A 175 -3.96 14.52 -13.68
CA LEU A 175 -4.79 15.60 -13.13
C LEU A 175 -6.29 15.29 -13.25
N ALA A 176 -6.70 14.74 -14.38
CA ALA A 176 -8.10 14.36 -14.61
C ALA A 176 -8.52 13.06 -13.88
N LYS A 177 -7.60 12.11 -13.71
CA LYS A 177 -7.92 10.78 -13.18
C LYS A 177 -7.58 10.61 -11.70
N ASN A 178 -6.37 10.97 -11.31
CA ASN A 178 -5.86 10.82 -9.95
C ASN A 178 -4.75 11.86 -9.69
N PRO A 179 -5.07 13.07 -9.24
CA PRO A 179 -4.12 14.16 -9.07
C PRO A 179 -3.02 13.87 -8.03
N LEU A 180 -3.28 12.98 -7.04
CA LEU A 180 -2.25 12.58 -6.08
C LEU A 180 -1.03 11.93 -6.76
N ARG A 181 -1.22 11.28 -7.92
CA ARG A 181 -0.10 10.67 -8.65
C ARG A 181 0.84 11.69 -9.31
N ILE A 182 0.47 12.96 -9.37
CA ILE A 182 1.38 14.02 -9.84
C ILE A 182 2.48 14.25 -8.83
N LEU A 183 2.19 14.09 -7.52
CA LEU A 183 3.17 14.22 -6.44
C LEU A 183 4.37 13.27 -6.59
N ASP A 184 4.16 12.12 -7.24
CA ASP A 184 5.19 11.11 -7.53
C ASP A 184 5.81 11.26 -8.93
N SER A 185 5.62 12.39 -9.60
CA SER A 185 6.16 12.60 -10.94
C SER A 185 7.69 12.55 -10.93
N LYS A 186 8.25 11.92 -11.96
CA LYS A 186 9.69 11.87 -12.19
C LYS A 186 10.18 12.95 -13.15
N ASP A 187 9.26 13.69 -13.77
CA ASP A 187 9.58 14.81 -14.64
C ASP A 187 10.12 15.99 -13.82
N GLU A 188 11.21 16.58 -14.26
CA GLU A 188 11.88 17.66 -13.52
C GLU A 188 11.07 18.98 -13.52
N GLY A 189 10.23 19.20 -14.53
CA GLY A 189 9.30 20.35 -14.57
C GLY A 189 8.19 20.16 -13.53
N ASP A 190 7.59 18.97 -13.51
CA ASP A 190 6.55 18.62 -12.54
C ASP A 190 7.06 18.72 -11.10
N LYS A 191 8.27 18.23 -10.82
CA LYS A 191 8.87 18.26 -9.48
C LYS A 191 8.94 19.67 -8.91
N LYS A 192 9.32 20.66 -9.73
CA LYS A 192 9.37 22.06 -9.31
C LYS A 192 7.99 22.61 -8.93
N ILE A 193 6.96 22.17 -9.64
CA ILE A 193 5.58 22.54 -9.34
C ILE A 193 5.14 21.84 -8.05
N VAL A 194 5.47 20.55 -7.88
CA VAL A 194 5.12 19.74 -6.71
C VAL A 194 5.76 20.28 -5.42
N GLU A 195 6.94 20.87 -5.47
CA GLU A 195 7.61 21.45 -4.28
C GLU A 195 6.74 22.45 -3.51
N ASN A 196 5.82 23.15 -4.20
CA ASN A 196 4.93 24.13 -3.59
C ASN A 196 3.46 23.66 -3.55
N ALA A 197 3.22 22.38 -3.79
CA ALA A 197 1.88 21.82 -3.71
C ALA A 197 1.36 21.80 -2.26
N PRO A 198 0.04 21.90 -2.06
CA PRO A 198 -0.55 21.76 -0.75
C PRO A 198 -0.12 20.48 -0.03
N ALA A 199 0.10 20.55 1.28
CA ALA A 199 0.45 19.38 2.08
C ALA A 199 -0.82 18.68 2.59
N MET A 200 -0.84 17.34 2.60
CA MET A 200 -1.98 16.55 3.10
C MET A 200 -2.35 16.91 4.55
N THR A 201 -1.35 17.20 5.37
CA THR A 201 -1.54 17.53 6.78
C THR A 201 -2.41 18.76 7.04
N ASP A 202 -2.51 19.68 6.07
CA ASP A 202 -3.31 20.90 6.20
C ASP A 202 -4.81 20.65 5.95
N TYR A 203 -5.14 19.48 5.38
CA TYR A 203 -6.49 19.06 5.01
C TYR A 203 -7.03 17.92 5.86
N LEU A 204 -6.28 17.48 6.87
CA LEU A 204 -6.78 16.51 7.84
C LEU A 204 -7.86 17.15 8.71
N ASN A 205 -9.01 16.48 8.84
CA ASN A 205 -9.99 16.80 9.86
C ASN A 205 -9.45 16.46 11.27
N ASP A 206 -10.16 16.85 12.30
CA ASP A 206 -9.69 16.69 13.69
C ASP A 206 -9.50 15.22 14.06
N GLU A 207 -10.38 14.31 13.62
CA GLU A 207 -10.28 12.88 13.88
C GLU A 207 -9.04 12.27 13.21
N SER A 208 -8.82 12.53 11.94
CA SER A 208 -7.65 12.06 11.20
C SER A 208 -6.34 12.61 11.76
N ARG A 209 -6.35 13.86 12.20
CA ARG A 209 -5.20 14.51 12.86
C ARG A 209 -4.88 13.83 14.19
N GLN A 210 -5.89 13.64 15.04
CA GLN A 210 -5.73 12.97 16.33
C GLN A 210 -5.23 11.53 16.16
N PHE A 211 -5.77 10.80 15.18
CA PHE A 211 -5.30 9.45 14.86
C PHE A 211 -3.82 9.44 14.47
N PHE A 212 -3.42 10.30 13.54
CA PHE A 212 -2.04 10.36 13.07
C PHE A 212 -1.07 10.82 14.16
N ASP A 213 -1.49 11.77 15.02
CA ASP A 213 -0.71 12.20 16.17
C ASP A 213 -0.56 11.07 17.20
N ALA A 214 -1.61 10.27 17.44
CA ALA A 214 -1.53 9.11 18.31
C ALA A 214 -0.56 8.05 17.79
N VAL A 215 -0.51 7.80 16.46
CA VAL A 215 0.48 6.91 15.87
C VAL A 215 1.90 7.43 16.08
N LYS A 216 2.16 8.73 15.81
CA LYS A 216 3.48 9.34 16.01
C LYS A 216 3.94 9.29 17.48
N ASN A 217 3.02 9.58 18.38
CA ASN A 217 3.30 9.55 19.84
C ASN A 217 3.61 8.12 20.29
N GLY A 218 2.80 7.13 19.88
CA GLY A 218 3.04 5.73 20.21
C GLY A 218 4.39 5.23 19.71
N LEU A 219 4.80 5.60 18.50
CA LEU A 219 6.14 5.25 17.98
C LEU A 219 7.27 5.94 18.77
N THR A 220 7.07 7.18 19.19
CA THR A 220 8.05 7.91 20.02
C THR A 220 8.23 7.26 21.38
N GLU A 221 7.15 6.75 21.99
CA GLU A 221 7.19 6.02 23.26
C GLU A 221 7.92 4.68 23.16
N MET A 222 7.87 4.06 21.98
CA MET A 222 8.55 2.78 21.71
C MET A 222 10.05 2.92 21.42
N GLY A 223 10.59 4.14 21.19
CA GLY A 223 12.02 4.42 20.94
C GLY A 223 12.39 4.36 19.47
#